data_12119bd793efdfc87caeea0be72245ba
#
_entry.id   12119bd793efdfc87caeea0be72245ba
#
_cell.length_a   1.000
_cell.length_b   1.000
_cell.length_c   1.000
_cell.angle_alpha   90.00
_cell.angle_beta   90.00
_cell.angle_gamma   90.00
#
_symmetry.space_group_name_H-M   'P 1'
#
loop_
_entity.id
_entity.type
_entity.pdbx_description
1 polymer ?
#
loop_
_entity_poly.entity_id
_entity_poly.type
_entity_poly.pdbx_seq_one_letter_code
_entity_poly.pdbx_strand_id
1 'polypeptide(L)'
;VLLATGSRPRDIPVLPIDESAIWSSTGALFQETAPASLAVVGAGAVGMEFADIYNAYGSKVTVIEALERILPIEDADSSAALQRSFKKRGVEIHTGATVKEATIGEATVRLVFEDKDGRSQELEVERVLSAVGRVPNTEGLGLKEVGVEIDERGFVVVDHHMRSSVPGVYAVGDCAGNQLLAHKAMHEGVVCVEAIAGEAHGSVDYANVPNCTYCNPEVASVGLTEVQAKEQGFDVEVGKFPWIGNGRALAGGHTEGFVKVIRDKEYSEILGAHIVGPHATELIAEFVVGRHLEATVEEMDKAMHPHPTLSEAVAEAALGALGRTIHL
;
A
#
# COMPACT_ATOMS: atom_id res chain seq x y z
N VAL A 1 11.47 20.76 19.83
CA VAL A 1 12.05 19.49 19.35
C VAL A 1 11.11 18.85 18.35
N LEU A 2 11.62 18.38 17.20
CA LEU A 2 10.85 17.65 16.21
C LEU A 2 11.40 16.22 16.10
N LEU A 3 10.56 15.23 16.40
CA LEU A 3 10.86 13.81 16.26
C LEU A 3 10.50 13.35 14.83
N ALA A 4 11.49 12.86 14.09
CA ALA A 4 11.34 12.31 12.74
C ALA A 4 12.19 11.03 12.61
N THR A 5 12.13 10.18 13.62
CA THR A 5 13.00 9.02 13.80
C THR A 5 12.62 7.82 12.96
N GLY A 6 11.44 7.89 12.29
CA GLY A 6 10.99 6.87 11.34
C GLY A 6 10.60 5.55 12.00
N SER A 7 10.75 4.48 11.23
CA SER A 7 10.43 3.11 11.63
C SER A 7 11.49 2.13 11.13
N ARG A 8 11.43 0.89 11.62
CA ARG A 8 12.28 -0.23 11.20
C ARG A 8 11.42 -1.46 10.87
N PRO A 9 11.89 -2.41 10.07
CA PRO A 9 11.23 -3.70 9.88
C PRO A 9 10.91 -4.36 11.22
N ARG A 10 9.76 -5.00 11.31
CA ARG A 10 9.35 -5.76 12.48
C ARG A 10 10.07 -7.11 12.50
N ASP A 11 10.76 -7.41 13.58
CA ASP A 11 11.27 -8.73 13.85
C ASP A 11 10.24 -9.55 14.62
N ILE A 12 10.08 -10.83 14.27
CA ILE A 12 9.18 -11.76 14.97
C ILE A 12 9.92 -13.04 15.36
N PRO A 13 9.62 -13.60 16.55
CA PRO A 13 10.39 -14.73 17.10
C PRO A 13 10.43 -15.96 16.18
N VAL A 14 9.38 -16.22 15.41
CA VAL A 14 9.30 -17.37 14.51
C VAL A 14 10.13 -17.18 13.23
N LEU A 15 10.51 -15.94 12.91
CA LEU A 15 11.23 -15.58 11.68
C LEU A 15 12.28 -14.49 12.01
N PRO A 16 13.31 -14.81 12.83
CA PRO A 16 14.30 -13.84 13.28
C PRO A 16 15.15 -13.36 12.10
N ILE A 17 15.20 -12.03 11.92
CA ILE A 17 15.96 -11.39 10.84
C ILE A 17 17.45 -11.45 11.18
N ASP A 18 18.25 -12.07 10.30
CA ASP A 18 19.72 -12.17 10.43
C ASP A 18 20.47 -11.48 9.27
N GLU A 19 19.72 -10.93 8.29
CA GLU A 19 20.19 -10.30 7.07
C GLU A 19 21.11 -11.19 6.18
N SER A 20 21.15 -12.48 6.48
CA SER A 20 21.93 -13.50 5.77
C SER A 20 21.02 -14.53 5.09
N ALA A 21 20.26 -15.30 5.87
CA ALA A 21 19.31 -16.29 5.41
C ALA A 21 17.88 -15.73 5.42
N ILE A 22 17.56 -14.94 6.44
CA ILE A 22 16.27 -14.27 6.63
C ILE A 22 16.49 -12.76 6.58
N TRP A 23 16.05 -12.14 5.51
CA TRP A 23 16.23 -10.72 5.23
C TRP A 23 15.07 -9.86 5.75
N SER A 24 15.39 -8.64 6.11
CA SER A 24 14.43 -7.54 6.08
C SER A 24 14.35 -6.92 4.68
N SER A 25 13.44 -5.95 4.50
CA SER A 25 13.44 -5.12 3.29
C SER A 25 14.75 -4.36 3.10
N THR A 26 15.44 -3.98 4.20
CA THR A 26 16.75 -3.34 4.13
C THR A 26 17.81 -4.30 3.58
N GLY A 27 17.91 -5.51 4.13
CA GLY A 27 18.85 -6.52 3.64
C GLY A 27 18.58 -6.92 2.20
N ALA A 28 17.31 -7.09 1.84
CA ALA A 28 16.93 -7.45 0.47
C ALA A 28 17.34 -6.40 -0.58
N LEU A 29 17.40 -5.10 -0.22
CA LEU A 29 17.84 -4.04 -1.14
C LEU A 29 19.34 -4.08 -1.48
N PHE A 30 20.15 -4.64 -0.59
CA PHE A 30 21.62 -4.62 -0.73
C PHE A 30 22.22 -5.96 -1.23
N GLN A 31 21.36 -6.88 -1.72
CA GLN A 31 21.86 -8.13 -2.28
C GLN A 31 22.52 -7.91 -3.65
N GLU A 32 23.70 -8.49 -3.83
CA GLU A 32 24.44 -8.41 -5.10
C GLU A 32 23.91 -9.43 -6.13
N THR A 33 23.26 -10.49 -5.68
CA THR A 33 22.74 -11.57 -6.53
C THR A 33 21.32 -11.98 -6.10
N ALA A 34 20.47 -12.29 -7.08
CA ALA A 34 19.16 -12.84 -6.79
C ALA A 34 19.29 -14.32 -6.38
N PRO A 35 18.59 -14.79 -5.33
CA PRO A 35 18.56 -16.19 -4.96
C PRO A 35 17.78 -17.01 -5.98
N ALA A 36 18.07 -18.30 -6.10
CA ALA A 36 17.30 -19.18 -6.97
C ALA A 36 15.83 -19.32 -6.52
N SER A 37 15.59 -19.26 -5.19
CA SER A 37 14.25 -19.29 -4.60
C SER A 37 14.13 -18.37 -3.40
N LEU A 38 12.99 -17.68 -3.30
CA LEU A 38 12.69 -16.72 -2.25
C LEU A 38 11.29 -16.98 -1.69
N ALA A 39 11.18 -17.11 -0.36
CA ALA A 39 9.90 -16.99 0.31
C ALA A 39 9.71 -15.57 0.82
N VAL A 40 8.57 -14.95 0.51
CA VAL A 40 8.18 -13.63 1.02
C VAL A 40 7.07 -13.85 2.06
N VAL A 41 7.35 -13.53 3.31
CA VAL A 41 6.38 -13.64 4.42
C VAL A 41 5.81 -12.25 4.70
N GLY A 42 4.51 -12.10 4.45
CA GLY A 42 3.77 -10.85 4.45
C GLY A 42 3.57 -10.29 3.05
N ALA A 43 2.31 -10.13 2.64
CA ALA A 43 1.91 -9.66 1.32
C ALA A 43 1.29 -8.25 1.33
N GLY A 44 1.79 -7.37 2.21
CA GLY A 44 1.59 -5.93 2.10
C GLY A 44 2.41 -5.33 0.94
N ALA A 45 2.39 -4.00 0.77
CA ALA A 45 3.09 -3.31 -0.32
C ALA A 45 4.55 -3.74 -0.44
N VAL A 46 5.32 -3.68 0.66
CA VAL A 46 6.74 -4.08 0.68
C VAL A 46 6.93 -5.53 0.20
N GLY A 47 6.14 -6.47 0.73
CA GLY A 47 6.26 -7.88 0.34
C GLY A 47 5.97 -8.10 -1.13
N MET A 48 4.94 -7.45 -1.68
CA MET A 48 4.56 -7.60 -3.09
C MET A 48 5.54 -6.91 -4.04
N GLU A 49 6.12 -5.76 -3.66
CA GLU A 49 7.17 -5.10 -4.43
C GLU A 49 8.43 -5.97 -4.54
N PHE A 50 8.91 -6.53 -3.44
CA PHE A 50 10.05 -7.45 -3.48
C PHE A 50 9.73 -8.76 -4.18
N ALA A 51 8.51 -9.29 -4.06
CA ALA A 51 8.08 -10.45 -4.81
C ALA A 51 8.14 -10.19 -6.33
N ASP A 52 7.76 -8.98 -6.77
CA ASP A 52 7.87 -8.55 -8.16
C ASP A 52 9.33 -8.46 -8.62
N ILE A 53 10.16 -7.73 -7.87
CA ILE A 53 11.59 -7.53 -8.16
C ILE A 53 12.31 -8.87 -8.33
N TYR A 54 12.21 -9.76 -7.35
CA TYR A 54 12.92 -11.03 -7.39
C TYR A 54 12.35 -12.01 -8.41
N ASN A 55 11.03 -11.99 -8.66
CA ASN A 55 10.43 -12.74 -9.76
C ASN A 55 10.94 -12.24 -11.12
N ALA A 56 11.08 -10.94 -11.31
CA ALA A 56 11.63 -10.34 -12.53
C ALA A 56 13.11 -10.71 -12.74
N TYR A 57 13.87 -10.87 -11.66
CA TYR A 57 15.26 -11.38 -11.72
C TYR A 57 15.37 -12.91 -11.88
N GLY A 58 14.25 -13.61 -11.96
CA GLY A 58 14.21 -15.05 -12.25
C GLY A 58 14.19 -15.95 -11.00
N SER A 59 14.07 -15.41 -9.80
CA SER A 59 13.86 -16.21 -8.60
C SER A 59 12.50 -16.92 -8.65
N LYS A 60 12.44 -18.17 -8.18
CA LYS A 60 11.17 -18.83 -7.86
C LYS A 60 10.62 -18.21 -6.57
N VAL A 61 9.55 -17.42 -6.66
CA VAL A 61 8.98 -16.70 -5.53
C VAL A 61 7.74 -17.40 -4.99
N THR A 62 7.68 -17.58 -3.66
CA THR A 62 6.52 -18.04 -2.91
C THR A 62 6.15 -16.99 -1.87
N VAL A 63 4.92 -16.50 -1.91
CA VAL A 63 4.37 -15.51 -0.95
C VAL A 63 3.50 -16.22 0.07
N ILE A 64 3.71 -15.95 1.36
CA ILE A 64 2.92 -16.48 2.49
C ILE A 64 2.32 -15.30 3.24
N GLU A 65 0.99 -15.22 3.27
CA GLU A 65 0.23 -14.14 3.90
C GLU A 65 -0.77 -14.71 4.92
N ALA A 66 -0.73 -14.17 6.14
CA ALA A 66 -1.62 -14.60 7.21
C ALA A 66 -3.08 -14.16 7.01
N LEU A 67 -3.30 -13.05 6.32
CA LEU A 67 -4.63 -12.55 6.00
C LEU A 67 -5.20 -13.23 4.75
N GLU A 68 -6.50 -13.08 4.53
CA GLU A 68 -7.23 -13.76 3.46
C GLU A 68 -6.85 -13.34 2.04
N ARG A 69 -6.16 -12.18 1.89
CA ARG A 69 -5.76 -11.64 0.58
C ARG A 69 -4.44 -10.88 0.64
N ILE A 70 -3.76 -10.79 -0.47
CA ILE A 70 -2.61 -9.91 -0.65
C ILE A 70 -3.07 -8.45 -0.65
N LEU A 71 -2.19 -7.50 -0.36
CA LEU A 71 -2.51 -6.08 -0.21
C LEU A 71 -3.80 -5.88 0.61
N PRO A 72 -3.86 -6.32 1.86
CA PRO A 72 -5.11 -6.45 2.61
C PRO A 72 -5.83 -5.13 2.87
N ILE A 73 -5.11 -4.01 2.80
CA ILE A 73 -5.68 -2.65 2.96
C ILE A 73 -6.32 -2.11 1.68
N GLU A 74 -6.00 -2.70 0.52
CA GLU A 74 -6.52 -2.26 -0.77
C GLU A 74 -7.94 -2.80 -1.03
N ASP A 75 -8.61 -2.23 -2.03
CA ASP A 75 -9.91 -2.73 -2.49
C ASP A 75 -9.80 -4.20 -2.93
N ALA A 76 -10.84 -4.99 -2.67
CA ALA A 76 -10.85 -6.41 -2.95
C ALA A 76 -10.60 -6.75 -4.43
N ASP A 77 -11.12 -5.92 -5.35
CA ASP A 77 -10.90 -6.06 -6.78
C ASP A 77 -9.43 -5.86 -7.15
N SER A 78 -8.76 -4.87 -6.51
CA SER A 78 -7.35 -4.57 -6.69
C SER A 78 -6.48 -5.75 -6.25
N SER A 79 -6.71 -6.27 -5.04
CA SER A 79 -6.03 -7.45 -4.52
C SER A 79 -6.20 -8.65 -5.45
N ALA A 80 -7.44 -8.92 -5.90
CA ALA A 80 -7.73 -10.04 -6.78
C ALA A 80 -7.08 -9.89 -8.17
N ALA A 81 -7.03 -8.68 -8.72
CA ALA A 81 -6.38 -8.42 -10.01
C ALA A 81 -4.86 -8.64 -9.94
N LEU A 82 -4.22 -8.07 -8.91
CA LEU A 82 -2.78 -8.27 -8.70
C LEU A 82 -2.44 -9.74 -8.47
N GLN A 83 -3.21 -10.44 -7.64
CA GLN A 83 -3.00 -11.87 -7.36
C GLN A 83 -3.06 -12.72 -8.64
N ARG A 84 -4.02 -12.44 -9.54
CA ARG A 84 -4.09 -13.13 -10.84
C ARG A 84 -2.86 -12.87 -11.69
N SER A 85 -2.38 -11.62 -11.76
CA SER A 85 -1.18 -11.26 -12.52
C SER A 85 0.06 -11.98 -11.98
N PHE A 86 0.28 -11.98 -10.68
CA PHE A 86 1.42 -12.66 -10.06
C PHE A 86 1.38 -14.18 -10.29
N LYS A 87 0.23 -14.82 -10.12
CA LYS A 87 0.06 -16.25 -10.41
C LYS A 87 0.35 -16.59 -11.88
N LYS A 88 -0.07 -15.75 -12.82
CA LYS A 88 0.21 -15.91 -14.25
C LYS A 88 1.71 -15.86 -14.55
N ARG A 89 2.48 -15.08 -13.76
CA ARG A 89 3.94 -14.99 -13.84
C ARG A 89 4.69 -16.07 -13.04
N GLY A 90 3.96 -17.03 -12.47
CA GLY A 90 4.53 -18.18 -11.78
C GLY A 90 4.84 -17.96 -10.29
N VAL A 91 4.40 -16.85 -9.70
CA VAL A 91 4.51 -16.63 -8.25
C VAL A 91 3.47 -17.49 -7.53
N GLU A 92 3.92 -18.30 -6.59
CA GLU A 92 3.06 -19.09 -5.72
C GLU A 92 2.58 -18.23 -4.56
N ILE A 93 1.27 -18.24 -4.26
CA ILE A 93 0.69 -17.35 -3.24
C ILE A 93 -0.24 -18.17 -2.33
N HIS A 94 0.10 -18.19 -1.03
CA HIS A 94 -0.65 -18.80 0.06
C HIS A 94 -1.22 -17.68 0.95
N THR A 95 -2.51 -17.45 0.88
CA THR A 95 -3.25 -16.52 1.77
C THR A 95 -3.98 -17.29 2.86
N GLY A 96 -4.26 -16.66 4.01
CA GLY A 96 -4.75 -17.32 5.20
C GLY A 96 -3.74 -18.31 5.77
N ALA A 97 -2.45 -18.09 5.50
CA ALA A 97 -1.36 -19.03 5.83
C ALA A 97 -0.38 -18.39 6.83
N THR A 98 -0.06 -19.11 7.90
CA THR A 98 0.76 -18.59 8.99
C THR A 98 2.02 -19.42 9.17
N VAL A 99 3.20 -18.80 9.11
CA VAL A 99 4.49 -19.45 9.41
C VAL A 99 4.54 -19.83 10.89
N LYS A 100 4.88 -21.07 11.16
CA LYS A 100 4.99 -21.64 12.51
C LYS A 100 6.43 -21.90 12.93
N GLU A 101 7.31 -22.19 11.96
CA GLU A 101 8.71 -22.50 12.21
C GLU A 101 9.57 -22.09 11.01
N ALA A 102 10.77 -21.60 11.30
CA ALA A 102 11.82 -21.38 10.31
C ALA A 102 13.11 -22.02 10.83
N THR A 103 13.70 -22.92 10.06
CA THR A 103 14.96 -23.58 10.40
C THR A 103 16.00 -23.20 9.34
N ILE A 104 17.07 -22.53 9.78
CA ILE A 104 18.19 -22.12 8.92
C ILE A 104 19.14 -23.30 8.77
N GLY A 105 19.34 -23.78 7.53
CA GLY A 105 20.32 -24.77 7.15
C GLY A 105 21.62 -24.14 6.62
N GLU A 106 22.52 -24.93 6.03
CA GLU A 106 23.79 -24.43 5.48
C GLU A 106 23.58 -23.51 4.25
N ALA A 107 22.63 -23.81 3.38
CA ALA A 107 22.39 -23.08 2.13
C ALA A 107 20.94 -22.64 1.94
N THR A 108 20.02 -23.23 2.69
CA THR A 108 18.59 -23.05 2.53
C THR A 108 17.91 -22.77 3.88
N VAL A 109 16.70 -22.24 3.84
CA VAL A 109 15.80 -22.08 4.97
C VAL A 109 14.59 -22.98 4.74
N ARG A 110 14.28 -23.84 5.70
CA ARG A 110 13.06 -24.64 5.75
C ARG A 110 12.01 -23.89 6.56
N LEU A 111 10.88 -23.59 5.92
CA LEU A 111 9.71 -23.02 6.55
C LEU A 111 8.65 -24.10 6.76
N VAL A 112 8.00 -24.11 7.92
CA VAL A 112 6.77 -24.83 8.18
C VAL A 112 5.67 -23.78 8.38
N PHE A 113 4.61 -23.88 7.60
CA PHE A 113 3.46 -22.99 7.72
C PHE A 113 2.15 -23.78 7.70
N GLU A 114 1.14 -23.21 8.33
CA GLU A 114 -0.22 -23.74 8.34
C GLU A 114 -1.03 -22.98 7.28
N ASP A 115 -1.66 -23.71 6.36
CA ASP A 115 -2.51 -23.13 5.34
C ASP A 115 -3.89 -22.75 5.90
N LYS A 116 -4.73 -22.12 5.07
CA LYS A 116 -6.07 -21.68 5.43
C LYS A 116 -7.01 -22.81 5.91
N ASP A 117 -6.70 -24.05 5.57
CA ASP A 117 -7.47 -25.24 5.96
C ASP A 117 -6.90 -25.91 7.24
N GLY A 118 -5.89 -25.31 7.85
CA GLY A 118 -5.22 -25.83 9.06
C GLY A 118 -4.24 -26.98 8.77
N ARG A 119 -3.84 -27.16 7.51
CA ARG A 119 -2.89 -28.22 7.15
C ARG A 119 -1.47 -27.68 7.20
N SER A 120 -0.59 -28.45 7.81
CA SER A 120 0.84 -28.14 7.81
C SER A 120 1.45 -28.36 6.43
N GLN A 121 2.16 -27.34 5.95
CA GLN A 121 2.91 -27.32 4.69
C GLN A 121 4.38 -27.07 4.99
N GLU A 122 5.25 -27.60 4.15
CA GLU A 122 6.69 -27.37 4.21
C GLU A 122 7.19 -26.73 2.93
N LEU A 123 8.08 -25.76 3.05
CA LEU A 123 8.72 -25.06 1.95
C LEU A 123 10.22 -24.91 2.24
N GLU A 124 11.05 -25.32 1.30
CA GLU A 124 12.48 -25.08 1.35
C GLU A 124 12.88 -24.07 0.29
N VAL A 125 13.58 -23.01 0.70
CA VAL A 125 14.02 -21.91 -0.17
C VAL A 125 15.43 -21.48 0.16
N GLU A 126 16.10 -20.83 -0.78
CA GLU A 126 17.44 -20.30 -0.55
C GLU A 126 17.44 -19.12 0.44
N ARG A 127 16.43 -18.24 0.33
CA ARG A 127 16.30 -17.05 1.21
C ARG A 127 14.85 -16.80 1.58
N VAL A 128 14.68 -16.11 2.70
CA VAL A 128 13.37 -15.65 3.17
C VAL A 128 13.41 -14.13 3.34
N LEU A 129 12.39 -13.43 2.86
CA LEU A 129 12.14 -12.03 3.17
C LEU A 129 11.03 -11.92 4.22
N SER A 130 11.32 -11.35 5.37
CA SER A 130 10.33 -10.98 6.38
C SER A 130 9.79 -9.58 6.08
N ALA A 131 8.53 -9.51 5.64
CA ALA A 131 7.79 -8.29 5.32
C ALA A 131 6.51 -8.14 6.16
N VAL A 132 6.58 -8.54 7.43
CA VAL A 132 5.45 -8.64 8.38
C VAL A 132 5.09 -7.32 9.07
N GLY A 133 5.50 -6.22 8.51
CA GLY A 133 5.22 -4.86 8.99
C GLY A 133 6.43 -4.13 9.55
N ARG A 134 6.16 -2.99 10.18
CA ARG A 134 7.18 -2.08 10.72
C ARG A 134 6.84 -1.69 12.15
N VAL A 135 7.83 -1.26 12.89
CA VAL A 135 7.69 -0.70 14.25
C VAL A 135 8.36 0.67 14.32
N PRO A 136 7.79 1.64 15.04
CA PRO A 136 8.35 2.98 15.14
C PRO A 136 9.66 3.00 15.92
N ASN A 137 10.55 3.93 15.59
CA ASN A 137 11.81 4.14 16.29
C ASN A 137 11.64 5.17 17.44
N THR A 138 10.95 4.78 18.49
CA THR A 138 10.63 5.61 19.66
C THR A 138 11.29 5.11 20.95
N GLU A 139 11.85 3.92 20.92
CA GLU A 139 12.50 3.29 22.06
C GLU A 139 13.88 3.94 22.35
N GLY A 140 14.27 3.99 23.62
CA GLY A 140 15.60 4.46 24.04
C GLY A 140 15.83 5.98 23.89
N LEU A 141 14.80 6.76 23.54
CA LEU A 141 14.89 8.20 23.35
C LEU A 141 14.51 9.01 24.60
N GLY A 142 14.17 8.37 25.69
CA GLY A 142 13.74 9.05 26.91
C GLY A 142 12.37 9.76 26.81
N LEU A 143 11.53 9.34 25.85
CA LEU A 143 10.27 10.04 25.57
C LEU A 143 9.27 9.93 26.70
N LYS A 144 9.14 8.77 27.32
CA LYS A 144 8.24 8.52 28.45
C LYS A 144 8.70 9.28 29.69
N GLU A 145 10.00 9.37 29.89
CA GLU A 145 10.63 10.07 31.03
C GLU A 145 10.36 11.58 31.01
N VAL A 146 10.23 12.15 29.80
CA VAL A 146 9.88 13.57 29.64
C VAL A 146 8.37 13.81 29.47
N GLY A 147 7.54 12.76 29.54
CA GLY A 147 6.09 12.83 29.51
C GLY A 147 5.44 12.81 28.12
N VAL A 148 6.20 12.44 27.08
CA VAL A 148 5.63 12.24 25.74
C VAL A 148 4.77 10.97 25.72
N GLU A 149 3.52 11.13 25.31
CA GLU A 149 2.58 10.02 25.19
C GLU A 149 2.91 9.13 23.99
N ILE A 150 3.00 7.82 24.27
CA ILE A 150 3.26 6.76 23.28
C ILE A 150 2.08 5.79 23.34
N ASP A 151 1.49 5.48 22.18
CA ASP A 151 0.38 4.54 22.10
C ASP A 151 0.83 3.07 22.35
N GLU A 152 -0.13 2.16 22.40
CA GLU A 152 0.12 0.72 22.66
C GLU A 152 0.95 0.07 21.55
N ARG A 153 0.98 0.65 20.35
CA ARG A 153 1.75 0.19 19.19
C ARG A 153 3.14 0.80 19.12
N GLY A 154 3.46 1.73 20.03
CA GLY A 154 4.76 2.40 20.13
C GLY A 154 4.86 3.74 19.40
N PHE A 155 3.80 4.25 18.77
CA PHE A 155 3.80 5.52 18.06
C PHE A 155 3.66 6.70 19.02
N VAL A 156 4.30 7.83 18.67
CA VAL A 156 4.08 9.10 19.38
C VAL A 156 2.68 9.61 19.08
N VAL A 157 1.90 9.85 20.11
CA VAL A 157 0.56 10.45 19.97
C VAL A 157 0.72 11.94 19.68
N VAL A 158 0.12 12.41 18.58
CA VAL A 158 0.15 13.81 18.14
C VAL A 158 -1.24 14.33 17.83
N ASP A 159 -1.43 15.65 17.94
CA ASP A 159 -2.62 16.33 17.47
C ASP A 159 -2.55 16.60 15.94
N HIS A 160 -3.58 17.27 15.42
CA HIS A 160 -3.68 17.62 14.00
C HIS A 160 -2.63 18.65 13.51
N HIS A 161 -1.85 19.24 14.42
CA HIS A 161 -0.70 20.09 14.14
C HIS A 161 0.64 19.42 14.49
N MET A 162 0.66 18.12 14.63
CA MET A 162 1.84 17.30 14.95
C MET A 162 2.45 17.58 16.33
N ARG A 163 1.68 18.19 17.25
CA ARG A 163 2.12 18.46 18.63
C ARG A 163 1.96 17.20 19.47
N SER A 164 2.99 16.85 20.22
CA SER A 164 2.88 15.79 21.23
C SER A 164 2.18 16.28 22.50
N SER A 165 2.02 15.40 23.48
CA SER A 165 1.51 15.73 24.82
C SER A 165 2.40 16.72 25.59
N VAL A 166 3.66 16.95 25.16
CA VAL A 166 4.62 17.84 25.79
C VAL A 166 4.79 19.13 24.98
N PRO A 167 4.56 20.32 25.56
CA PRO A 167 4.75 21.58 24.87
C PRO A 167 6.15 21.74 24.27
N GLY A 168 6.21 22.13 22.99
CA GLY A 168 7.48 22.30 22.27
C GLY A 168 8.10 21.00 21.74
N VAL A 169 7.42 19.85 21.89
CA VAL A 169 7.80 18.56 21.29
C VAL A 169 6.75 18.17 20.26
N TYR A 170 7.23 17.84 19.06
CA TYR A 170 6.44 17.46 17.88
C TYR A 170 6.92 16.13 17.33
N ALA A 171 6.08 15.40 16.58
CA ALA A 171 6.51 14.20 15.86
C ALA A 171 5.84 14.12 14.49
N VAL A 172 6.58 13.65 13.49
CA VAL A 172 6.13 13.47 12.10
C VAL A 172 6.67 12.18 11.49
N GLY A 173 6.03 11.72 10.45
CA GLY A 173 6.43 10.52 9.72
C GLY A 173 6.08 9.25 10.46
N ASP A 174 6.84 8.18 10.19
CA ASP A 174 6.50 6.84 10.69
C ASP A 174 6.45 6.75 12.21
N CYS A 175 7.25 7.55 12.94
CA CYS A 175 7.21 7.51 14.39
C CYS A 175 5.92 8.10 15.00
N ALA A 176 5.15 8.88 14.22
CA ALA A 176 3.84 9.43 14.60
C ALA A 176 2.65 8.57 14.11
N GLY A 177 2.89 7.46 13.42
CA GLY A 177 1.85 6.53 13.01
C GLY A 177 1.08 6.91 11.74
N ASN A 178 -0.20 6.53 11.69
CA ASN A 178 -1.04 6.58 10.50
C ASN A 178 -0.43 5.76 9.34
N GLN A 179 -0.54 6.23 8.08
CA GLN A 179 0.14 5.61 6.96
C GLN A 179 1.66 5.81 7.07
N LEU A 180 2.44 4.74 6.88
CA LEU A 180 3.92 4.80 6.93
C LEU A 180 4.46 5.10 5.54
N LEU A 181 4.24 6.35 5.07
CA LEU A 181 4.49 6.80 3.71
C LEU A 181 5.29 8.11 3.70
N ALA A 182 6.28 8.20 2.81
CA ALA A 182 7.18 9.34 2.71
C ALA A 182 6.44 10.65 2.37
N HIS A 183 5.50 10.61 1.42
CA HIS A 183 4.71 11.80 1.04
C HIS A 183 3.80 12.29 2.17
N LYS A 184 3.21 11.37 2.96
CA LYS A 184 2.47 11.72 4.17
C LYS A 184 3.39 12.43 5.19
N ALA A 185 4.58 11.88 5.43
CA ALA A 185 5.57 12.47 6.34
C ALA A 185 6.03 13.86 5.90
N MET A 186 6.20 14.09 4.57
CA MET A 186 6.53 15.41 4.01
C MET A 186 5.43 16.44 4.30
N HIS A 187 4.16 16.08 4.08
CA HIS A 187 3.03 16.96 4.38
C HIS A 187 2.89 17.22 5.88
N GLU A 188 3.06 16.22 6.74
CA GLU A 188 3.11 16.40 8.20
C GLU A 188 4.24 17.35 8.61
N GLY A 189 5.40 17.25 7.96
CA GLY A 189 6.54 18.15 8.19
C GLY A 189 6.21 19.61 7.90
N VAL A 190 5.50 19.90 6.80
CA VAL A 190 5.04 21.25 6.46
C VAL A 190 4.07 21.75 7.50
N VAL A 191 3.01 21.00 7.80
CA VAL A 191 1.99 21.38 8.83
C VAL A 191 2.66 21.63 10.18
N CYS A 192 3.63 20.79 10.56
CA CYS A 192 4.37 20.93 11.81
C CYS A 192 5.16 22.26 11.86
N VAL A 193 5.90 22.58 10.80
CA VAL A 193 6.74 23.80 10.77
C VAL A 193 5.87 25.06 10.74
N GLU A 194 4.76 25.07 10.00
CA GLU A 194 3.79 26.16 10.01
C GLU A 194 3.18 26.36 11.40
N ALA A 195 2.84 25.26 12.10
CA ALA A 195 2.33 25.31 13.46
C ALA A 195 3.37 25.87 14.46
N ILE A 196 4.65 25.51 14.29
CA ILE A 196 5.76 26.06 15.09
C ILE A 196 5.93 27.56 14.84
N ALA A 197 5.78 28.00 13.59
CA ALA A 197 5.87 29.41 13.20
C ALA A 197 4.65 30.25 13.68
N GLY A 198 3.57 29.62 14.11
CA GLY A 198 2.32 30.28 14.44
C GLY A 198 1.46 30.62 13.21
N GLU A 199 1.76 30.03 12.06
CA GLU A 199 1.14 30.27 10.75
C GLU A 199 0.38 29.00 10.24
N ALA A 200 -0.16 28.20 11.15
CA ALA A 200 -0.87 26.97 10.78
C ALA A 200 -2.10 27.27 9.89
N HIS A 201 -2.09 26.79 8.66
CA HIS A 201 -3.14 27.00 7.67
C HIS A 201 -4.06 25.78 7.47
N GLY A 202 -3.77 24.65 8.10
CA GLY A 202 -4.57 23.44 7.96
C GLY A 202 -3.98 22.23 8.69
N SER A 203 -4.51 21.08 8.36
CA SER A 203 -4.07 19.78 8.86
C SER A 203 -3.91 18.81 7.70
N VAL A 204 -3.24 17.69 7.93
CA VAL A 204 -3.17 16.61 6.94
C VAL A 204 -4.53 15.92 6.84
N ASP A 205 -5.09 15.88 5.64
CA ASP A 205 -6.25 15.04 5.35
C ASP A 205 -5.80 13.61 5.09
N TYR A 206 -5.81 12.79 6.13
CA TYR A 206 -5.40 11.38 6.04
C TYR A 206 -6.34 10.52 5.18
N ALA A 207 -7.58 10.94 4.96
CA ALA A 207 -8.51 10.26 4.06
C ALA A 207 -8.15 10.49 2.58
N ASN A 208 -7.32 11.49 2.29
CA ASN A 208 -6.87 11.82 0.94
C ASN A 208 -5.38 11.50 0.69
N VAL A 209 -4.74 10.75 1.58
CA VAL A 209 -3.37 10.25 1.37
C VAL A 209 -3.41 9.04 0.44
N PRO A 210 -2.77 9.08 -0.74
CA PRO A 210 -2.76 7.95 -1.65
C PRO A 210 -1.85 6.83 -1.16
N ASN A 211 -2.26 5.57 -1.39
CA ASN A 211 -1.41 4.40 -1.26
C ASN A 211 -0.91 3.97 -2.63
N CYS A 212 0.36 3.55 -2.70
CA CYS A 212 0.99 3.07 -3.92
C CYS A 212 1.80 1.81 -3.63
N THR A 213 1.71 0.82 -4.53
CA THR A 213 2.54 -0.38 -4.54
C THR A 213 3.22 -0.46 -5.91
N TYR A 214 4.55 -0.34 -5.90
CA TYR A 214 5.39 -0.24 -7.10
C TYR A 214 5.80 -1.63 -7.59
N CYS A 215 4.83 -2.36 -8.11
CA CYS A 215 5.00 -3.68 -8.72
C CYS A 215 4.43 -3.69 -10.15
N ASN A 216 4.45 -4.81 -10.85
CA ASN A 216 3.87 -4.94 -12.17
C ASN A 216 2.72 -5.98 -12.17
N PRO A 217 1.45 -5.56 -12.44
CA PRO A 217 0.99 -4.17 -12.63
C PRO A 217 1.07 -3.35 -11.33
N GLU A 218 1.24 -2.03 -11.44
CA GLU A 218 1.18 -1.11 -10.30
C GLU A 218 -0.21 -1.12 -9.67
N VAL A 219 -0.26 -0.84 -8.36
CA VAL A 219 -1.51 -0.64 -7.63
C VAL A 219 -1.47 0.70 -6.92
N ALA A 220 -2.52 1.50 -7.07
CA ALA A 220 -2.67 2.75 -6.35
C ALA A 220 -4.11 2.98 -5.92
N SER A 221 -4.29 3.63 -4.78
CA SER A 221 -5.61 3.95 -4.25
C SER A 221 -5.63 5.25 -3.48
N VAL A 222 -6.80 5.87 -3.38
CA VAL A 222 -7.08 7.00 -2.48
C VAL A 222 -8.53 6.92 -2.02
N GLY A 223 -8.79 7.31 -0.78
CA GLY A 223 -10.13 7.29 -0.19
C GLY A 223 -10.60 5.91 0.25
N LEU A 224 -11.89 5.69 0.23
CA LEU A 224 -12.55 4.49 0.76
C LEU A 224 -12.56 3.35 -0.27
N THR A 225 -12.37 2.13 0.20
CA THR A 225 -12.76 0.93 -0.57
C THR A 225 -14.28 0.82 -0.66
N GLU A 226 -14.78 0.05 -1.61
CA GLU A 226 -16.22 -0.17 -1.76
C GLU A 226 -16.86 -0.75 -0.47
N VAL A 227 -16.16 -1.64 0.21
CA VAL A 227 -16.62 -2.22 1.48
C VAL A 227 -16.69 -1.15 2.57
N GLN A 228 -15.62 -0.36 2.74
CA GLN A 228 -15.57 0.71 3.74
C GLN A 228 -16.65 1.78 3.49
N ALA A 229 -16.89 2.17 2.24
CA ALA A 229 -17.92 3.14 1.91
C ALA A 229 -19.32 2.61 2.31
N LYS A 230 -19.62 1.34 2.00
CA LYS A 230 -20.89 0.71 2.40
C LYS A 230 -21.02 0.56 3.92
N GLU A 231 -19.95 0.17 4.61
CA GLU A 231 -19.92 0.06 6.08
C GLU A 231 -20.13 1.41 6.77
N GLN A 232 -19.69 2.51 6.16
CA GLN A 232 -19.95 3.88 6.63
C GLN A 232 -21.36 4.39 6.28
N GLY A 233 -22.16 3.60 5.58
CA GLY A 233 -23.57 3.89 5.29
C GLY A 233 -23.81 4.66 4.00
N PHE A 234 -22.81 4.85 3.14
CA PHE A 234 -23.00 5.48 1.83
C PHE A 234 -23.78 4.57 0.88
N ASP A 235 -24.69 5.16 0.11
CA ASP A 235 -25.32 4.50 -1.06
C ASP A 235 -24.39 4.72 -2.27
N VAL A 236 -23.61 3.70 -2.58
CA VAL A 236 -22.53 3.81 -3.55
C VAL A 236 -22.94 3.41 -4.97
N GLU A 237 -22.34 4.07 -5.95
CA GLU A 237 -22.26 3.64 -7.34
C GLU A 237 -20.79 3.43 -7.71
N VAL A 238 -20.52 2.39 -8.51
CA VAL A 238 -19.14 2.03 -8.87
C VAL A 238 -18.99 2.08 -10.38
N GLY A 239 -18.03 2.89 -10.84
CA GLY A 239 -17.54 2.85 -12.21
C GLY A 239 -16.23 2.05 -12.27
N LYS A 240 -16.12 1.17 -13.28
CA LYS A 240 -14.93 0.34 -13.46
C LYS A 240 -14.62 0.21 -14.95
N PHE A 241 -13.45 0.69 -15.35
CA PHE A 241 -12.99 0.64 -16.73
C PHE A 241 -11.73 -0.20 -16.86
N PRO A 242 -11.77 -1.33 -17.59
CA PRO A 242 -10.61 -2.19 -17.78
C PRO A 242 -9.67 -1.64 -18.85
N TRP A 243 -8.36 -1.83 -18.67
CA TRP A 243 -7.34 -1.34 -19.61
C TRP A 243 -7.47 -1.86 -21.04
N ILE A 244 -8.11 -3.00 -21.24
CA ILE A 244 -8.38 -3.53 -22.59
C ILE A 244 -9.28 -2.61 -23.44
N GLY A 245 -10.04 -1.73 -22.79
CA GLY A 245 -10.84 -0.69 -23.46
C GLY A 245 -10.03 0.57 -23.83
N ASN A 246 -8.78 0.71 -23.35
CA ASN A 246 -7.97 1.89 -23.57
C ASN A 246 -6.95 1.69 -24.70
N GLY A 247 -7.04 2.51 -25.76
CA GLY A 247 -6.19 2.39 -26.94
C GLY A 247 -4.69 2.56 -26.65
N ARG A 248 -4.31 3.42 -25.70
CA ARG A 248 -2.90 3.62 -25.30
C ARG A 248 -2.37 2.41 -24.55
N ALA A 249 -3.17 1.81 -23.68
CA ALA A 249 -2.81 0.59 -22.96
C ALA A 249 -2.64 -0.60 -23.91
N LEU A 250 -3.54 -0.74 -24.90
CA LEU A 250 -3.44 -1.75 -25.95
C LEU A 250 -2.15 -1.58 -26.77
N ALA A 251 -1.84 -0.37 -27.21
CA ALA A 251 -0.63 -0.08 -27.98
C ALA A 251 0.66 -0.35 -27.17
N GLY A 252 0.62 -0.20 -25.84
CA GLY A 252 1.73 -0.49 -24.94
C GLY A 252 1.82 -1.95 -24.50
N GLY A 253 0.81 -2.78 -24.80
CA GLY A 253 0.75 -4.18 -24.33
C GLY A 253 0.39 -4.30 -22.83
N HIS A 254 -0.12 -3.26 -22.21
CA HIS A 254 -0.42 -3.19 -20.76
C HIS A 254 -1.93 -3.22 -20.52
N THR A 255 -2.56 -4.37 -20.71
CA THR A 255 -4.03 -4.51 -20.66
C THR A 255 -4.57 -5.14 -19.38
N GLU A 256 -3.69 -5.48 -18.43
CA GLU A 256 -4.09 -6.07 -17.15
C GLU A 256 -4.53 -4.99 -16.15
N GLY A 257 -5.67 -5.24 -15.49
CA GLY A 257 -6.21 -4.35 -14.46
C GLY A 257 -7.28 -3.39 -14.96
N PHE A 258 -7.45 -2.30 -14.21
CA PHE A 258 -8.59 -1.39 -14.39
C PHE A 258 -8.36 -0.07 -13.64
N VAL A 259 -9.20 0.92 -13.95
CA VAL A 259 -9.50 2.08 -13.08
C VAL A 259 -10.89 1.86 -12.47
N LYS A 260 -11.02 1.98 -11.15
CA LYS A 260 -12.26 1.87 -10.38
C LYS A 260 -12.52 3.15 -9.61
N VAL A 261 -13.72 3.70 -9.73
CA VAL A 261 -14.19 4.89 -8.99
C VAL A 261 -15.42 4.51 -8.19
N ILE A 262 -15.45 4.95 -6.94
CA ILE A 262 -16.57 4.75 -6.02
C ILE A 262 -17.12 6.14 -5.71
N ARG A 263 -18.39 6.37 -6.06
CA ARG A 263 -19.09 7.62 -5.75
C ARG A 263 -20.24 7.41 -4.77
N ASP A 264 -20.58 8.46 -4.04
CA ASP A 264 -21.86 8.60 -3.38
C ASP A 264 -22.96 8.92 -4.41
N LYS A 265 -24.11 8.26 -4.31
CA LYS A 265 -25.25 8.53 -5.24
C LYS A 265 -25.94 9.84 -4.98
N GLU A 266 -25.94 10.33 -3.75
CA GLU A 266 -26.70 11.53 -3.37
C GLU A 266 -25.99 12.78 -3.87
N TYR A 267 -24.68 12.91 -3.60
CA TYR A 267 -23.91 14.12 -3.91
C TYR A 267 -22.89 13.93 -5.04
N SER A 268 -22.77 12.72 -5.58
CA SER A 268 -21.76 12.36 -6.60
C SER A 268 -20.31 12.56 -6.15
N GLU A 269 -20.08 12.66 -4.83
CA GLU A 269 -18.75 12.77 -4.25
C GLU A 269 -17.90 11.56 -4.59
N ILE A 270 -16.62 11.79 -4.90
CA ILE A 270 -15.64 10.72 -5.11
C ILE A 270 -15.20 10.18 -3.73
N LEU A 271 -15.82 9.10 -3.29
CA LEU A 271 -15.50 8.45 -2.02
C LEU A 271 -14.16 7.74 -2.06
N GLY A 272 -13.81 7.15 -3.20
CA GLY A 272 -12.55 6.47 -3.41
C GLY A 272 -12.25 6.15 -4.86
N ALA A 273 -10.96 5.96 -5.14
CA ALA A 273 -10.48 5.53 -6.44
C ALA A 273 -9.37 4.47 -6.27
N HIS A 274 -9.38 3.47 -7.14
CA HIS A 274 -8.48 2.32 -7.10
C HIS A 274 -8.03 1.99 -8.51
N ILE A 275 -6.72 1.96 -8.74
CA ILE A 275 -6.13 1.71 -10.06
C ILE A 275 -5.20 0.50 -9.94
N VAL A 276 -5.36 -0.45 -10.83
CA VAL A 276 -4.41 -1.55 -11.04
C VAL A 276 -4.00 -1.54 -12.49
N GLY A 277 -2.73 -1.32 -12.78
CA GLY A 277 -2.29 -1.28 -14.17
C GLY A 277 -1.12 -0.35 -14.45
N PRO A 278 -0.91 0.03 -15.72
CA PRO A 278 0.21 0.87 -16.11
C PRO A 278 0.10 2.28 -15.52
N HIS A 279 1.18 2.75 -14.91
CA HIS A 279 1.28 4.08 -14.32
C HIS A 279 0.18 4.41 -13.31
N ALA A 280 -0.33 3.40 -12.60
CA ALA A 280 -1.37 3.58 -11.58
C ALA A 280 -0.91 4.57 -10.50
N THR A 281 0.36 4.51 -10.11
CA THR A 281 0.98 5.37 -9.09
C THR A 281 1.10 6.83 -9.50
N GLU A 282 1.13 7.13 -10.80
CA GLU A 282 1.08 8.48 -11.35
C GLU A 282 -0.37 8.96 -11.53
N LEU A 283 -1.23 8.10 -12.11
CA LEU A 283 -2.61 8.45 -12.43
C LEU A 283 -3.48 8.71 -11.20
N ILE A 284 -3.18 8.10 -10.07
CA ILE A 284 -3.94 8.31 -8.83
C ILE A 284 -3.95 9.76 -8.37
N ALA A 285 -2.92 10.54 -8.73
CA ALA A 285 -2.80 11.95 -8.38
C ALA A 285 -3.96 12.79 -8.90
N GLU A 286 -4.59 12.41 -10.02
CA GLU A 286 -5.76 13.10 -10.57
C GLU A 286 -6.95 13.01 -9.61
N PHE A 287 -7.19 11.83 -9.02
CA PHE A 287 -8.23 11.65 -8.01
C PHE A 287 -7.89 12.33 -6.68
N VAL A 288 -6.60 12.34 -6.28
CA VAL A 288 -6.17 13.07 -5.07
C VAL A 288 -6.48 14.56 -5.18
N VAL A 289 -6.15 15.17 -6.34
CA VAL A 289 -6.46 16.58 -6.62
C VAL A 289 -7.96 16.81 -6.72
N GLY A 290 -8.70 15.94 -7.43
CA GLY A 290 -10.14 16.02 -7.54
C GLY A 290 -10.82 16.00 -6.18
N ARG A 291 -10.49 15.04 -5.33
CA ARG A 291 -11.02 14.93 -3.96
C ARG A 291 -10.65 16.14 -3.09
N HIS A 292 -9.40 16.62 -3.18
CA HIS A 292 -8.97 17.82 -2.44
C HIS A 292 -9.75 19.08 -2.82
N LEU A 293 -10.20 19.18 -4.07
CA LEU A 293 -11.01 20.27 -4.59
C LEU A 293 -12.52 20.01 -4.44
N GLU A 294 -12.91 18.94 -3.75
CA GLU A 294 -14.32 18.53 -3.58
C GLU A 294 -15.03 18.33 -4.92
N ALA A 295 -14.29 17.91 -5.96
CA ALA A 295 -14.86 17.59 -7.26
C ALA A 295 -15.73 16.34 -7.17
N THR A 296 -16.82 16.35 -7.93
CA THR A 296 -17.69 15.19 -8.13
C THR A 296 -17.23 14.38 -9.35
N VAL A 297 -17.81 13.20 -9.56
CA VAL A 297 -17.50 12.40 -10.77
C VAL A 297 -17.93 13.11 -12.04
N GLU A 298 -18.92 14.03 -11.99
CA GLU A 298 -19.35 14.85 -13.12
C GLU A 298 -18.28 15.85 -13.58
N GLU A 299 -17.50 16.41 -12.65
CA GLU A 299 -16.35 17.28 -13.00
C GLU A 299 -15.23 16.47 -13.62
N MET A 300 -14.97 15.26 -13.14
CA MET A 300 -13.99 14.35 -13.74
C MET A 300 -14.39 13.94 -15.17
N ASP A 301 -15.67 13.66 -15.41
CA ASP A 301 -16.21 13.37 -16.74
C ASP A 301 -16.07 14.56 -17.71
N LYS A 302 -16.33 15.78 -17.23
CA LYS A 302 -16.23 17.00 -18.04
C LYS A 302 -14.79 17.44 -18.32
N ALA A 303 -13.83 16.96 -17.55
CA ALA A 303 -12.43 17.27 -17.77
C ALA A 303 -11.95 16.64 -19.09
N MET A 304 -11.38 17.44 -19.97
CA MET A 304 -10.92 16.96 -21.28
C MET A 304 -9.58 16.24 -21.13
N HIS A 305 -9.60 14.92 -21.34
CA HIS A 305 -8.38 14.10 -21.35
C HIS A 305 -7.79 14.04 -22.77
N PRO A 306 -6.44 14.16 -22.90
CA PRO A 306 -5.81 14.09 -24.21
C PRO A 306 -5.86 12.67 -24.80
N HIS A 307 -6.01 12.56 -26.11
CA HIS A 307 -6.02 11.30 -26.85
C HIS A 307 -4.77 11.12 -27.73
N PRO A 308 -4.09 9.95 -27.78
CA PRO A 308 -4.36 8.75 -26.95
C PRO A 308 -3.50 8.74 -25.67
N THR A 309 -4.11 8.58 -24.51
CA THR A 309 -3.43 8.51 -23.22
C THR A 309 -4.02 7.44 -22.29
N LEU A 310 -3.30 7.13 -21.21
CA LEU A 310 -3.82 6.27 -20.16
C LEU A 310 -4.84 7.00 -19.28
N SER A 311 -4.73 8.33 -19.14
CA SER A 311 -5.66 9.13 -18.33
C SER A 311 -7.09 9.15 -18.85
N GLU A 312 -7.32 8.80 -20.13
CA GLU A 312 -8.68 8.60 -20.65
C GLU A 312 -9.45 7.51 -19.87
N ALA A 313 -8.75 6.53 -19.29
CA ALA A 313 -9.38 5.51 -18.47
C ALA A 313 -9.95 6.06 -17.14
N VAL A 314 -9.44 7.20 -16.66
CA VAL A 314 -9.97 7.92 -15.49
C VAL A 314 -11.35 8.48 -15.84
N ALA A 315 -11.48 9.17 -16.98
CA ALA A 315 -12.76 9.69 -17.46
C ALA A 315 -13.78 8.56 -17.72
N GLU A 316 -13.35 7.48 -18.37
CA GLU A 316 -14.23 6.34 -18.64
C GLU A 316 -14.71 5.63 -17.36
N ALA A 317 -13.87 5.56 -16.32
CA ALA A 317 -14.30 5.03 -15.03
C ALA A 317 -15.28 5.98 -14.33
N ALA A 318 -15.09 7.30 -14.41
CA ALA A 318 -16.04 8.29 -13.93
C ALA A 318 -17.38 8.21 -14.67
N LEU A 319 -17.35 8.12 -16.01
CA LEU A 319 -18.54 7.86 -16.84
C LEU A 319 -19.23 6.55 -16.46
N GLY A 320 -18.45 5.50 -16.17
CA GLY A 320 -18.98 4.22 -15.72
C GLY A 320 -19.76 4.33 -14.40
N ALA A 321 -19.29 5.17 -13.46
CA ALA A 321 -20.01 5.46 -12.23
C ALA A 321 -21.31 6.25 -12.45
N LEU A 322 -21.44 6.93 -13.60
CA LEU A 322 -22.67 7.60 -14.05
C LEU A 322 -23.56 6.71 -14.95
N GLY A 323 -23.15 5.46 -15.23
CA GLY A 323 -23.85 4.57 -16.16
C GLY A 323 -23.74 5.00 -17.63
N ARG A 324 -22.67 5.72 -18.01
CA ARG A 324 -22.53 6.40 -19.30
C ARG A 324 -21.24 6.04 -20.05
N THR A 325 -20.60 4.91 -19.75
CA THR A 325 -19.38 4.44 -20.43
C THR A 325 -19.55 4.48 -21.96
N ILE A 326 -18.52 4.97 -22.67
CA ILE A 326 -18.58 5.16 -24.12
C ILE A 326 -17.82 4.04 -24.86
N HIS A 327 -16.67 3.60 -24.36
CA HIS A 327 -15.74 2.73 -25.08
C HIS A 327 -15.77 1.25 -24.62
N LEU A 328 -16.83 0.81 -23.95
CA LEU A 328 -17.04 -0.59 -23.56
C LEU A 328 -18.44 -1.06 -23.89
#